data_b0ec7380d7bda60f5b1872bf3bfb41ac
#
_entry.id   b0ec7380d7bda60f5b1872bf3bfb41ac
#
_cell.length_a   1.000
_cell.length_b   1.000
_cell.length_c   1.000
_cell.angle_alpha   90.00
_cell.angle_beta   90.00
_cell.angle_gamma   90.00
#
_symmetry.space_group_name_H-M   'P 1'
#
loop_
_entity.id
_entity.type
_entity.pdbx_description
1 polymer ?
#
loop_
_entity_poly.entity_id
_entity_poly.type
_entity_poly.pdbx_seq_one_letter_code
_entity_poly.pdbx_strand_id
1 'polypeptide(L)'
;MDLRRMRQSVKDRLSLMEEREIIRELITRAPPRCFTCSPSYQPLRTGAPQMEMVNVQRRRTSSLPRLLGVAMSDVDSGQAVRDRRLVLDVDCGVDDALALILALSLHSTVEAVTCVAGNTTVQNVVKNVRRVLAVCGRSEIPVYRGCEQPLSQPLDLADEYHGCDGLGGVSDQFACSDDGDLEDEEDDGSVAGRPVHAAEKLIAMARTDPGQITLLLLGPLTNAALALTLDPRFGANLKEIFILGGNVEGRGNVLPGAEYNFKTDPEAANVVLTRAQCPITIVPWEAEVYSMMTRQDTAKSRFVRAITRFSLGYYDKSGSSGYEVGDALVVAAVLAPDSVASALEERRVAVELGGTHTRGQLVHAWTTDLLPDVKRTVRVVTSFNKERVSELLMRMVV
;
A
#
# COMPACT_ATOMS: atom_id res chain seq x y z
N MET A 1 43.49 -10.23 -26.85
CA MET A 1 42.67 -10.35 -25.67
C MET A 1 43.19 -9.31 -24.67
N ASP A 2 42.39 -8.26 -24.40
CA ASP A 2 42.88 -7.02 -23.80
C ASP A 2 42.98 -7.16 -22.27
N LEU A 3 44.20 -7.11 -21.74
CA LEU A 3 44.53 -7.20 -20.31
C LEU A 3 43.81 -6.14 -19.44
N ARG A 4 43.38 -5.02 -20.02
CA ARG A 4 42.61 -3.99 -19.34
C ARG A 4 41.17 -4.45 -19.02
N ARG A 5 40.52 -5.14 -19.98
CA ARG A 5 39.18 -5.74 -19.78
C ARG A 5 39.19 -6.85 -18.74
N MET A 6 40.27 -7.65 -18.70
CA MET A 6 40.43 -8.69 -17.69
C MET A 6 40.59 -8.11 -16.28
N ARG A 7 41.40 -7.06 -16.12
CA ARG A 7 41.59 -6.37 -14.81
C ARG A 7 40.31 -5.69 -14.32
N GLN A 8 39.50 -5.13 -15.22
CA GLN A 8 38.23 -4.51 -14.84
C GLN A 8 37.23 -5.59 -14.39
N SER A 9 37.10 -6.70 -15.11
CA SER A 9 36.22 -7.83 -14.75
C SER A 9 36.60 -8.46 -13.40
N VAL A 10 37.90 -8.53 -13.06
CA VAL A 10 38.37 -9.05 -11.76
C VAL A 10 38.07 -8.05 -10.64
N LYS A 11 38.23 -6.76 -10.88
CA LYS A 11 37.84 -5.71 -9.89
C LYS A 11 36.34 -5.73 -9.61
N ASP A 12 35.52 -5.87 -10.65
CA ASP A 12 34.07 -5.92 -10.50
C ASP A 12 33.61 -7.18 -9.74
N ARG A 13 34.30 -8.32 -9.93
CA ARG A 13 34.05 -9.56 -9.15
C ARG A 13 34.50 -9.49 -7.71
N LEU A 14 35.64 -8.84 -7.44
CA LEU A 14 36.15 -8.64 -6.07
C LEU A 14 35.24 -7.68 -5.30
N SER A 15 34.78 -6.60 -5.92
CA SER A 15 33.81 -5.69 -5.35
C SER A 15 32.49 -6.39 -4.96
N LEU A 16 31.99 -7.30 -5.81
CA LEU A 16 30.81 -8.10 -5.54
C LEU A 16 31.01 -9.14 -4.42
N MET A 17 32.23 -9.65 -4.24
CA MET A 17 32.54 -10.59 -3.15
C MET A 17 32.67 -9.85 -1.81
N GLU A 18 33.32 -8.69 -1.77
CA GLU A 18 33.38 -7.81 -0.59
C GLU A 18 31.98 -7.33 -0.17
N GLU A 19 31.12 -6.96 -1.13
CA GLU A 19 29.73 -6.60 -0.87
C GLU A 19 28.92 -7.76 -0.25
N ARG A 20 29.12 -8.98 -0.69
CA ARG A 20 28.46 -10.18 -0.11
C ARG A 20 28.95 -10.47 1.31
N GLU A 21 30.21 -10.20 1.60
CA GLU A 21 30.81 -10.40 2.92
C GLU A 21 30.34 -9.33 3.91
N ILE A 22 30.24 -8.08 3.46
CA ILE A 22 29.66 -6.96 4.24
C ILE A 22 28.18 -7.22 4.53
N ILE A 23 27.42 -7.71 3.55
CA ILE A 23 26.02 -8.08 3.73
C ILE A 23 25.89 -9.24 4.74
N ARG A 24 26.77 -10.25 4.68
CA ARG A 24 26.80 -11.35 5.67
C ARG A 24 27.14 -10.84 7.07
N GLU A 25 28.11 -9.97 7.23
CA GLU A 25 28.49 -9.38 8.53
C GLU A 25 27.37 -8.50 9.11
N LEU A 26 26.63 -7.78 8.26
CA LEU A 26 25.48 -6.97 8.67
C LEU A 26 24.27 -7.83 9.07
N ILE A 27 24.09 -9.01 8.46
CA ILE A 27 23.01 -9.96 8.78
C ILE A 27 23.31 -10.69 10.11
N THR A 28 24.59 -10.93 10.44
CA THR A 28 24.96 -11.66 11.66
C THR A 28 24.96 -10.81 12.93
N ARG A 29 24.89 -9.47 12.82
CA ARG A 29 24.64 -8.61 13.99
C ARG A 29 23.14 -8.56 14.25
N ALA A 30 22.66 -9.38 15.20
CA ALA A 30 21.29 -9.32 15.66
C ALA A 30 20.86 -7.90 16.02
N PRO A 31 19.66 -7.44 15.60
CA PRO A 31 19.16 -6.14 16.02
C PRO A 31 18.97 -6.11 17.54
N PRO A 32 18.99 -4.93 18.18
CA PRO A 32 18.68 -4.81 19.58
C PRO A 32 17.29 -5.40 19.85
N ARG A 33 17.18 -6.28 20.83
CA ARG A 33 15.91 -6.91 21.21
C ARG A 33 14.99 -5.84 21.76
N CYS A 34 13.85 -5.64 21.13
CA CYS A 34 12.74 -4.93 21.75
C CYS A 34 12.26 -5.72 22.97
N PHE A 35 12.33 -5.13 24.16
CA PHE A 35 12.02 -5.80 25.43
C PHE A 35 10.51 -6.01 25.70
N THR A 36 9.64 -5.60 24.78
CA THR A 36 8.18 -5.61 24.95
C THR A 36 7.42 -6.68 24.17
N CYS A 37 8.08 -7.42 23.27
CA CYS A 37 7.43 -8.48 22.50
C CYS A 37 7.60 -9.84 23.18
N SER A 38 6.53 -10.46 23.64
CA SER A 38 6.50 -11.82 24.18
C SER A 38 6.63 -12.86 23.06
N PRO A 39 7.49 -13.88 23.17
CA PRO A 39 7.64 -14.93 22.17
C PRO A 39 6.56 -16.01 22.38
N SER A 40 5.49 -15.96 21.62
CA SER A 40 4.50 -17.06 21.59
C SER A 40 4.02 -17.38 20.19
N TYR A 41 4.89 -17.93 19.38
CA TYR A 41 4.47 -18.75 18.21
C TYR A 41 5.59 -19.70 17.80
N GLN A 42 5.32 -21.01 17.79
CA GLN A 42 6.17 -22.01 17.16
C GLN A 42 5.54 -22.42 15.83
N PRO A 43 6.24 -22.30 14.69
CA PRO A 43 5.70 -22.74 13.41
C PRO A 43 5.66 -24.27 13.33
N LEU A 44 4.52 -24.83 12.95
CA LEU A 44 4.35 -26.22 12.58
C LEU A 44 5.15 -26.51 11.29
N ARG A 45 6.11 -27.44 11.40
CA ARG A 45 6.83 -27.99 10.25
C ARG A 45 5.88 -28.85 9.42
N THR A 46 5.49 -28.40 8.24
CA THR A 46 4.84 -29.24 7.22
C THR A 46 5.83 -29.50 6.09
N GLY A 47 6.17 -30.77 5.89
CA GLY A 47 6.95 -31.22 4.73
C GLY A 47 6.12 -31.08 3.46
N ALA A 48 6.67 -30.42 2.45
CA ALA A 48 6.06 -30.27 1.14
C ALA A 48 6.24 -31.54 0.30
N PRO A 49 5.19 -32.06 -0.37
CA PRO A 49 5.35 -33.02 -1.44
C PRO A 49 5.72 -32.32 -2.75
N GLN A 50 6.71 -32.88 -3.45
CA GLN A 50 7.07 -32.47 -4.81
C GLN A 50 5.89 -32.72 -5.76
N MET A 51 5.41 -31.68 -6.43
CA MET A 51 4.45 -31.78 -7.52
C MET A 51 5.18 -31.79 -8.87
N GLU A 52 4.99 -32.86 -9.64
CA GLU A 52 5.39 -32.95 -11.05
C GLU A 52 4.60 -31.95 -11.90
N MET A 53 5.32 -31.20 -12.75
CA MET A 53 4.72 -30.25 -13.70
C MET A 53 4.05 -31.01 -14.86
N VAL A 54 2.75 -30.93 -14.95
CA VAL A 54 1.98 -31.35 -16.14
C VAL A 54 1.93 -30.18 -17.12
N ASN A 55 2.50 -30.41 -18.30
CA ASN A 55 2.59 -29.44 -19.39
C ASN A 55 1.27 -29.38 -20.16
N VAL A 56 0.43 -28.36 -19.93
CA VAL A 56 -0.83 -28.17 -20.68
C VAL A 56 -0.60 -27.16 -21.81
N GLN A 57 -0.52 -27.66 -23.03
CA GLN A 57 -0.51 -26.85 -24.26
C GLN A 57 -1.82 -26.08 -24.42
N ARG A 58 -1.79 -24.75 -24.29
CA ARG A 58 -2.92 -23.86 -24.63
C ARG A 58 -3.07 -23.75 -26.16
N ARG A 59 -4.17 -24.27 -26.69
CA ARG A 59 -4.62 -23.98 -28.06
C ARG A 59 -5.12 -22.51 -28.11
N ARG A 60 -4.51 -21.74 -29.02
CA ARG A 60 -5.00 -20.40 -29.38
C ARG A 60 -6.28 -20.52 -30.18
N THR A 61 -7.39 -19.96 -29.72
CA THR A 61 -8.55 -19.63 -30.56
C THR A 61 -8.61 -18.11 -30.72
N SER A 62 -8.47 -17.70 -31.96
CA SER A 62 -8.58 -16.32 -32.44
C SER A 62 -10.04 -15.96 -32.62
N SER A 63 -10.55 -14.93 -31.96
CA SER A 63 -11.48 -13.93 -32.49
C SER A 63 -11.98 -13.02 -31.35
N LEU A 64 -11.41 -11.80 -31.28
CA LEU A 64 -11.93 -10.68 -30.48
C LEU A 64 -12.74 -9.77 -31.42
N PRO A 65 -13.94 -9.30 -31.00
CA PRO A 65 -14.61 -8.22 -31.71
C PRO A 65 -13.90 -6.89 -31.44
N ARG A 66 -13.61 -6.15 -32.51
CA ARG A 66 -13.16 -4.76 -32.46
C ARG A 66 -14.25 -3.89 -31.81
N LEU A 67 -13.97 -3.34 -30.63
CA LEU A 67 -14.71 -2.22 -30.08
C LEU A 67 -13.98 -0.92 -30.46
N LEU A 68 -14.80 -0.01 -30.97
CA LEU A 68 -14.56 1.30 -31.52
C LEU A 68 -13.43 2.09 -30.83
N GLY A 69 -12.48 2.50 -31.68
CA GLY A 69 -11.44 3.43 -31.29
C GLY A 69 -12.02 4.82 -31.04
N VAL A 70 -11.76 5.32 -29.83
CA VAL A 70 -11.70 6.74 -29.57
C VAL A 70 -10.21 7.07 -29.44
N ALA A 71 -9.68 7.76 -30.44
CA ALA A 71 -8.34 8.31 -30.39
C ALA A 71 -8.30 9.39 -29.30
N MET A 72 -7.69 9.08 -28.15
CA MET A 72 -7.33 10.10 -27.17
C MET A 72 -5.98 10.70 -27.58
N SER A 73 -5.96 12.02 -27.73
CA SER A 73 -4.76 12.80 -28.07
C SER A 73 -3.78 12.78 -26.90
N ASP A 74 -2.53 12.43 -27.15
CA ASP A 74 -1.42 12.22 -26.21
C ASP A 74 -0.93 13.48 -25.45
N VAL A 75 -1.62 14.61 -25.55
CA VAL A 75 -1.15 15.91 -25.01
C VAL A 75 -1.78 16.26 -23.66
N ASP A 76 -2.90 15.66 -23.28
CA ASP A 76 -3.68 16.08 -22.09
C ASP A 76 -3.49 15.20 -20.83
N SER A 77 -2.93 13.99 -20.97
CA SER A 77 -2.82 13.04 -19.85
C SER A 77 -1.79 13.48 -18.80
N GLY A 78 -0.72 14.15 -19.19
CA GLY A 78 0.35 14.56 -18.28
C GLY A 78 -0.04 15.71 -17.34
N GLN A 79 -0.91 16.63 -17.78
CA GLN A 79 -1.38 17.78 -17.00
C GLN A 79 -2.49 17.35 -16.04
N ALA A 80 -3.47 16.59 -16.52
CA ALA A 80 -4.60 16.11 -15.71
C ALA A 80 -4.18 15.22 -14.54
N VAL A 81 -3.03 14.52 -14.66
CA VAL A 81 -2.46 13.68 -13.59
C VAL A 81 -1.78 14.55 -12.51
N ARG A 82 -1.12 15.66 -12.91
CA ARG A 82 -0.46 16.59 -11.98
C ARG A 82 -1.43 17.41 -11.14
N ASP A 83 -2.66 17.60 -11.63
CA ASP A 83 -3.70 18.41 -10.98
C ASP A 83 -4.62 17.56 -10.07
N ARG A 84 -4.31 16.28 -9.83
CA ARG A 84 -5.10 15.45 -8.92
C ARG A 84 -4.90 15.90 -7.48
N ARG A 85 -6.00 16.09 -6.76
CA ARG A 85 -6.02 16.40 -5.33
C ARG A 85 -6.15 15.09 -4.56
N LEU A 86 -5.08 14.69 -3.89
CA LEU A 86 -4.98 13.40 -3.22
C LEU A 86 -5.21 13.54 -1.71
N VAL A 87 -5.97 12.61 -1.15
CA VAL A 87 -5.99 12.33 0.27
C VAL A 87 -5.60 10.86 0.45
N LEU A 88 -4.61 10.59 1.31
CA LEU A 88 -4.16 9.24 1.60
C LEU A 88 -4.64 8.83 2.99
N ASP A 89 -5.31 7.68 3.07
CA ASP A 89 -5.70 7.02 4.32
C ASP A 89 -4.77 5.83 4.53
N VAL A 90 -3.96 5.87 5.59
CA VAL A 90 -2.80 4.98 5.76
C VAL A 90 -2.80 4.36 7.16
N ASP A 91 -2.23 3.17 7.27
CA ASP A 91 -1.87 2.54 8.55
C ASP A 91 -0.34 2.50 8.79
N CYS A 92 0.35 3.43 8.18
CA CYS A 92 1.76 3.77 8.03
C CYS A 92 2.74 2.73 8.57
N GLY A 93 2.78 1.62 7.84
CA GLY A 93 3.87 0.66 7.84
C GLY A 93 4.99 1.11 6.90
N VAL A 94 5.89 0.17 6.59
CA VAL A 94 7.05 0.44 5.73
C VAL A 94 6.64 0.76 4.30
N ASP A 95 5.66 0.06 3.73
CA ASP A 95 5.16 0.24 2.36
C ASP A 95 4.29 1.49 2.20
N ASP A 96 3.46 1.84 3.21
CA ASP A 96 2.80 3.15 3.26
C ASP A 96 3.81 4.31 3.24
N ALA A 97 4.90 4.17 4.00
CA ALA A 97 5.96 5.17 4.00
C ALA A 97 6.56 5.35 2.59
N LEU A 98 6.77 4.26 1.85
CA LEU A 98 7.22 4.31 0.45
C LEU A 98 6.16 4.97 -0.46
N ALA A 99 4.89 4.65 -0.26
CA ALA A 99 3.78 5.25 -1.00
C ALA A 99 3.70 6.77 -0.79
N LEU A 100 3.80 7.23 0.46
CA LEU A 100 3.84 8.64 0.81
C LEU A 100 5.03 9.35 0.16
N ILE A 101 6.25 8.79 0.27
CA ILE A 101 7.45 9.36 -0.37
C ILE A 101 7.27 9.45 -1.88
N LEU A 102 6.70 8.43 -2.52
CA LEU A 102 6.44 8.42 -3.96
C LEU A 102 5.43 9.52 -4.35
N ALA A 103 4.31 9.61 -3.64
CA ALA A 103 3.29 10.63 -3.88
C ALA A 103 3.88 12.05 -3.79
N LEU A 104 4.64 12.32 -2.73
CA LEU A 104 5.25 13.62 -2.48
C LEU A 104 6.37 13.97 -3.47
N SER A 105 7.09 12.96 -3.99
CA SER A 105 8.21 13.18 -4.93
C SER A 105 7.77 13.45 -6.36
N LEU A 106 6.58 13.01 -6.76
CA LEU A 106 6.07 13.20 -8.12
C LEU A 106 5.25 14.47 -8.31
N HIS A 107 5.36 15.43 -7.39
CA HIS A 107 4.66 16.72 -7.42
C HIS A 107 3.12 16.62 -7.39
N SER A 108 2.58 15.53 -6.83
CA SER A 108 1.14 15.42 -6.59
C SER A 108 0.71 16.37 -5.49
N THR A 109 -0.49 16.92 -5.61
CA THR A 109 -1.10 17.70 -4.54
C THR A 109 -1.67 16.73 -3.51
N VAL A 110 -0.89 16.43 -2.47
CA VAL A 110 -1.37 15.74 -1.27
C VAL A 110 -1.94 16.78 -0.33
N GLU A 111 -3.25 16.75 -0.07
CA GLU A 111 -3.94 17.76 0.73
C GLU A 111 -4.05 17.40 2.20
N ALA A 112 -4.11 16.11 2.49
CA ALA A 112 -4.15 15.58 3.84
C ALA A 112 -3.72 14.12 3.87
N VAL A 113 -3.29 13.67 5.04
CA VAL A 113 -3.12 12.25 5.36
C VAL A 113 -4.03 11.92 6.54
N THR A 114 -4.86 10.89 6.39
CA THR A 114 -5.67 10.33 7.45
C THR A 114 -5.06 9.02 7.92
N CYS A 115 -5.12 8.76 9.22
CA CYS A 115 -4.46 7.63 9.86
C CYS A 115 -5.49 6.64 10.39
N VAL A 116 -5.27 5.36 10.18
CA VAL A 116 -6.08 4.25 10.69
C VAL A 116 -5.16 3.24 11.38
N ALA A 117 -5.65 2.51 12.36
CA ALA A 117 -4.89 1.42 12.95
C ALA A 117 -4.93 0.19 12.03
N GLY A 118 -3.81 -0.50 11.90
CA GLY A 118 -3.62 -1.70 11.07
C GLY A 118 -2.23 -2.27 11.30
N ASN A 119 -1.27 -1.94 10.45
CA ASN A 119 0.12 -2.38 10.56
C ASN A 119 0.71 -2.14 11.97
N THR A 120 0.32 -1.03 12.59
CA THR A 120 0.66 -0.69 13.98
C THR A 120 -0.50 0.10 14.61
N THR A 121 -0.35 0.54 15.86
CA THR A 121 -1.36 1.37 16.54
C THR A 121 -1.52 2.71 15.83
N VAL A 122 -2.73 3.31 15.89
CA VAL A 122 -2.97 4.60 15.24
C VAL A 122 -2.05 5.70 15.76
N GLN A 123 -1.63 5.63 17.03
CA GLN A 123 -0.65 6.55 17.63
C GLN A 123 0.71 6.46 16.92
N ASN A 124 1.20 5.25 16.68
CA ASN A 124 2.42 5.03 15.92
C ASN A 124 2.24 5.47 14.46
N VAL A 125 1.09 5.17 13.85
CA VAL A 125 0.77 5.60 12.48
C VAL A 125 0.90 7.10 12.32
N VAL A 126 0.30 7.91 13.21
CA VAL A 126 0.41 9.38 13.17
C VAL A 126 1.86 9.83 13.29
N LYS A 127 2.63 9.27 14.24
CA LYS A 127 4.05 9.59 14.41
C LYS A 127 4.85 9.22 13.16
N ASN A 128 4.59 8.05 12.58
CA ASN A 128 5.27 7.57 11.39
C ASN A 128 4.99 8.47 10.17
N VAL A 129 3.74 8.86 9.96
CA VAL A 129 3.37 9.82 8.90
C VAL A 129 4.11 11.14 9.06
N ARG A 130 4.13 11.72 10.27
CA ARG A 130 4.86 12.98 10.55
C ARG A 130 6.36 12.83 10.26
N ARG A 131 6.99 11.70 10.61
CA ARG A 131 8.39 11.40 10.27
C ARG A 131 8.64 11.36 8.76
N VAL A 132 7.75 10.68 8.03
CA VAL A 132 7.84 10.62 6.55
C VAL A 132 7.70 12.01 5.94
N LEU A 133 6.73 12.80 6.40
CA LEU A 133 6.54 14.18 5.93
C LEU A 133 7.76 15.05 6.23
N ALA A 134 8.35 14.93 7.42
CA ALA A 134 9.57 15.67 7.79
C ALA A 134 10.77 15.28 6.91
N VAL A 135 10.99 13.99 6.64
CA VAL A 135 12.02 13.50 5.71
C VAL A 135 11.82 14.02 4.29
N CYS A 136 10.56 14.21 3.88
CA CYS A 136 10.20 14.78 2.58
C CYS A 136 10.20 16.31 2.54
N GLY A 137 10.39 16.99 3.68
CA GLY A 137 10.31 18.45 3.78
C GLY A 137 8.88 18.98 3.55
N ARG A 138 7.86 18.22 3.94
CA ARG A 138 6.42 18.51 3.71
C ARG A 138 5.61 18.46 5.03
N SER A 139 6.21 18.92 6.14
CA SER A 139 5.55 18.94 7.47
C SER A 139 4.30 19.83 7.53
N GLU A 140 4.07 20.68 6.51
CA GLU A 140 2.87 21.50 6.39
C GLU A 140 1.60 20.71 6.03
N ILE A 141 1.74 19.46 5.58
CA ILE A 141 0.58 18.64 5.20
C ILE A 141 -0.14 18.17 6.48
N PRO A 142 -1.44 18.46 6.62
CA PRO A 142 -2.18 18.10 7.82
C PRO A 142 -2.37 16.58 7.94
N VAL A 143 -2.25 16.08 9.18
CA VAL A 143 -2.39 14.66 9.54
C VAL A 143 -3.53 14.51 10.54
N TYR A 144 -4.50 13.65 10.22
CA TYR A 144 -5.70 13.44 11.03
C TYR A 144 -5.75 12.04 11.60
N ARG A 145 -5.82 11.94 12.93
CA ARG A 145 -6.00 10.66 13.61
C ARG A 145 -7.41 10.12 13.37
N GLY A 146 -7.53 8.84 13.07
CA GLY A 146 -8.78 8.14 12.82
C GLY A 146 -9.00 6.94 13.73
N CYS A 147 -9.62 5.91 13.19
CA CYS A 147 -10.08 4.74 13.93
C CYS A 147 -8.91 3.95 14.54
N GLU A 148 -9.06 3.62 15.82
CA GLU A 148 -8.09 2.83 16.60
C GLU A 148 -8.35 1.33 16.53
N GLN A 149 -9.56 0.95 16.15
CA GLN A 149 -10.04 -0.43 16.11
C GLN A 149 -10.87 -0.66 14.83
N PRO A 150 -10.85 -1.86 14.28
CA PRO A 150 -11.81 -2.31 13.27
C PRO A 150 -13.24 -2.23 13.76
N LEU A 151 -14.23 -2.20 12.85
CA LEU A 151 -15.65 -2.02 13.18
C LEU A 151 -16.21 -3.14 14.07
N SER A 152 -15.76 -4.37 13.93
CA SER A 152 -16.42 -5.50 14.61
C SER A 152 -15.49 -6.55 15.21
N GLN A 153 -14.20 -6.46 15.03
CA GLN A 153 -13.24 -7.43 15.57
C GLN A 153 -12.04 -6.74 16.22
N PRO A 154 -11.30 -7.40 17.12
CA PRO A 154 -10.09 -6.84 17.69
C PRO A 154 -9.04 -6.62 16.61
N LEU A 155 -8.23 -5.57 16.77
CA LEU A 155 -7.09 -5.28 15.93
C LEU A 155 -6.01 -6.36 16.09
N ASP A 156 -5.45 -6.81 14.98
CA ASP A 156 -4.35 -7.75 14.88
C ASP A 156 -3.20 -7.04 14.14
N LEU A 157 -2.14 -6.70 14.86
CA LEU A 157 -1.03 -5.90 14.35
C LEU A 157 -0.10 -6.72 13.45
N ALA A 158 0.55 -6.06 12.49
CA ALA A 158 1.51 -6.70 11.57
C ALA A 158 2.98 -6.54 12.02
N ASP A 159 3.24 -6.68 13.31
CA ASP A 159 4.57 -6.49 13.92
C ASP A 159 5.66 -7.38 13.30
N GLU A 160 5.30 -8.58 12.84
CA GLU A 160 6.25 -9.52 12.22
C GLU A 160 6.82 -9.02 10.90
N TYR A 161 6.08 -8.17 10.18
CA TYR A 161 6.47 -7.63 8.88
C TYR A 161 6.99 -6.20 8.97
N HIS A 162 6.32 -5.33 9.76
CA HIS A 162 6.63 -3.90 9.87
C HIS A 162 7.45 -3.52 11.10
N GLY A 163 7.67 -4.47 12.05
CA GLY A 163 8.24 -4.17 13.35
C GLY A 163 7.22 -3.54 14.30
N CYS A 164 7.49 -3.57 15.60
CA CYS A 164 6.56 -3.09 16.64
C CYS A 164 6.22 -1.59 16.55
N ASP A 165 7.06 -0.79 15.91
CA ASP A 165 6.85 0.64 15.67
C ASP A 165 6.22 0.93 14.29
N GLY A 166 6.04 -0.09 13.44
CA GLY A 166 5.57 0.04 12.07
C GLY A 166 6.64 0.48 11.06
N LEU A 167 7.85 0.88 11.50
CA LEU A 167 8.96 1.32 10.65
C LEU A 167 10.23 0.49 10.82
N GLY A 168 10.08 -0.81 11.03
CA GLY A 168 11.21 -1.75 11.12
C GLY A 168 12.03 -1.65 12.40
N GLY A 169 11.48 -1.05 13.48
CA GLY A 169 12.17 -0.87 14.75
C GLY A 169 13.21 0.26 14.72
N VAL A 170 13.10 1.19 13.79
CA VAL A 170 14.09 2.28 13.61
C VAL A 170 13.47 3.68 13.67
N SER A 171 12.20 3.80 14.04
CA SER A 171 11.48 5.07 14.07
C SER A 171 12.17 6.14 14.92
N ASP A 172 12.77 5.75 16.04
CA ASP A 172 13.48 6.67 16.96
C ASP A 172 14.75 7.28 16.34
N GLN A 173 15.30 6.69 15.27
CA GLN A 173 16.45 7.25 14.54
C GLN A 173 16.07 8.47 13.68
N PHE A 174 14.77 8.68 13.48
CA PHE A 174 14.20 9.72 12.64
C PHE A 174 13.18 10.54 13.43
N ALA A 175 13.64 11.07 14.58
CA ALA A 175 12.80 11.93 15.42
C ALA A 175 12.33 13.16 14.65
N CYS A 176 11.06 13.51 14.76
CA CYS A 176 10.53 14.79 14.34
C CYS A 176 10.40 15.71 15.55
N SER A 177 10.40 17.03 15.34
CA SER A 177 10.30 18.04 16.39
C SER A 177 9.05 17.90 17.28
N ASP A 178 8.06 17.12 16.82
CA ASP A 178 6.76 16.92 17.43
C ASP A 178 6.58 15.50 18.03
N ASP A 179 7.69 14.83 18.39
CA ASP A 179 7.64 13.54 19.12
C ASP A 179 7.17 13.70 20.60
N GLY A 180 6.81 14.93 21.04
CA GLY A 180 6.10 15.16 22.29
C GLY A 180 4.79 14.36 22.37
N ASP A 181 4.37 13.99 23.57
CA ASP A 181 3.08 13.33 23.79
C ASP A 181 2.00 14.03 22.96
N LEU A 182 1.18 13.23 22.26
CA LEU A 182 0.05 13.72 21.47
C LEU A 182 -1.01 14.33 22.40
N GLU A 183 -0.59 15.30 23.23
CA GLU A 183 -1.51 16.22 23.87
C GLU A 183 -2.01 17.10 22.72
N ASP A 184 -3.25 16.90 22.38
CA ASP A 184 -4.12 17.61 21.47
C ASP A 184 -3.57 18.98 21.03
N GLU A 185 -2.57 19.01 20.11
CA GLU A 185 -2.21 20.25 19.46
C GLU A 185 -3.45 20.77 18.75
N GLU A 186 -3.81 21.99 19.07
CA GLU A 186 -4.91 22.73 18.49
C GLU A 186 -4.73 22.78 16.96
N ASP A 187 -5.22 21.72 16.27
CA ASP A 187 -5.55 21.84 14.84
C ASP A 187 -6.65 22.91 14.78
N ASP A 188 -6.45 23.95 14.03
CA ASP A 188 -7.41 25.08 13.90
C ASP A 188 -8.77 24.63 13.32
N GLY A 189 -8.95 23.35 13.13
CA GLY A 189 -10.17 22.62 12.80
C GLY A 189 -10.92 22.04 14.00
N SER A 190 -10.52 22.34 15.25
CA SER A 190 -11.17 21.78 16.44
C SER A 190 -12.65 22.18 16.51
N VAL A 191 -13.52 21.18 16.53
CA VAL A 191 -14.95 21.38 16.84
C VAL A 191 -15.16 21.20 18.34
N ALA A 192 -15.52 22.27 19.04
CA ALA A 192 -15.76 22.29 20.48
C ALA A 192 -14.55 21.85 21.33
N GLY A 193 -13.30 22.15 20.92
CA GLY A 193 -12.09 21.90 21.71
C GLY A 193 -11.62 20.44 21.72
N ARG A 194 -12.04 19.63 20.74
CA ARG A 194 -11.51 18.28 20.50
C ARG A 194 -10.85 18.18 19.12
N PRO A 195 -9.82 17.33 18.95
CA PRO A 195 -9.23 17.06 17.65
C PRO A 195 -10.26 16.54 16.64
N VAL A 196 -10.12 16.95 15.37
CA VAL A 196 -11.00 16.49 14.30
C VAL A 196 -10.63 15.05 13.93
N HIS A 197 -11.60 14.14 14.02
CA HIS A 197 -11.40 12.75 13.62
C HIS A 197 -11.27 12.62 12.09
N ALA A 198 -10.41 11.71 11.61
CA ALA A 198 -10.16 11.46 10.17
C ALA A 198 -11.45 11.33 9.34
N ALA A 199 -12.43 10.57 9.81
CA ALA A 199 -13.71 10.39 9.09
C ALA A 199 -14.49 11.72 8.95
N GLU A 200 -14.48 12.57 9.98
CA GLU A 200 -15.12 13.89 9.93
C GLU A 200 -14.42 14.80 8.92
N LYS A 201 -13.09 14.77 8.92
CA LYS A 201 -12.29 15.54 7.94
C LYS A 201 -12.52 15.09 6.51
N LEU A 202 -12.52 13.78 6.26
CA LEU A 202 -12.83 13.21 4.94
C LEU A 202 -14.20 13.70 4.43
N ILE A 203 -15.23 13.66 5.28
CA ILE A 203 -16.57 14.17 4.95
C ILE A 203 -16.52 15.67 4.63
N ALA A 204 -15.84 16.47 5.46
CA ALA A 204 -15.75 17.91 5.28
C ALA A 204 -15.07 18.26 3.96
N MET A 205 -13.91 17.64 3.65
CA MET A 205 -13.19 17.87 2.40
C MET A 205 -14.03 17.50 1.16
N ALA A 206 -14.66 16.33 1.16
CA ALA A 206 -15.51 15.89 0.07
C ALA A 206 -16.76 16.78 -0.14
N ARG A 207 -17.29 17.36 0.93
CA ARG A 207 -18.42 18.32 0.87
C ARG A 207 -18.01 19.69 0.35
N THR A 208 -16.80 20.14 0.71
CA THR A 208 -16.29 21.47 0.31
C THR A 208 -16.04 21.52 -1.20
N ASP A 209 -15.46 20.45 -1.75
CA ASP A 209 -15.06 20.36 -3.15
C ASP A 209 -15.58 19.06 -3.80
N PRO A 210 -16.88 18.96 -4.06
CA PRO A 210 -17.47 17.73 -4.60
C PRO A 210 -16.87 17.32 -5.95
N GLY A 211 -16.52 16.05 -6.06
CA GLY A 211 -15.96 15.45 -7.28
C GLY A 211 -14.49 15.82 -7.55
N GLN A 212 -13.77 16.45 -6.60
CA GLN A 212 -12.37 16.85 -6.82
C GLN A 212 -11.37 15.91 -6.12
N ILE A 213 -11.75 15.31 -5.00
CA ILE A 213 -10.83 14.52 -4.18
C ILE A 213 -10.71 13.09 -4.72
N THR A 214 -9.49 12.66 -4.99
CA THR A 214 -9.12 11.25 -5.19
C THR A 214 -8.64 10.70 -3.85
N LEU A 215 -9.36 9.72 -3.30
CA LEU A 215 -9.04 9.09 -2.01
C LEU A 215 -8.28 7.78 -2.24
N LEU A 216 -7.10 7.65 -1.63
CA LEU A 216 -6.29 6.43 -1.63
C LEU A 216 -6.41 5.77 -0.26
N LEU A 217 -6.97 4.57 -0.22
CA LEU A 217 -7.11 3.74 0.98
C LEU A 217 -6.00 2.68 0.94
N LEU A 218 -4.96 2.85 1.73
CA LEU A 218 -3.78 2.00 1.76
C LEU A 218 -3.79 1.02 2.94
N GLY A 219 -4.49 1.37 4.03
CA GLY A 219 -4.74 0.51 5.20
C GLY A 219 -6.16 -0.09 5.24
N PRO A 220 -6.58 -0.65 6.40
CA PRO A 220 -7.94 -1.10 6.63
C PRO A 220 -8.95 0.02 6.38
N LEU A 221 -10.08 -0.28 5.74
CA LEU A 221 -11.00 0.71 5.18
C LEU A 221 -11.92 1.38 6.23
N THR A 222 -11.57 1.28 7.51
CA THR A 222 -12.40 1.66 8.66
C THR A 222 -12.80 3.14 8.67
N ASN A 223 -11.85 4.05 8.38
CA ASN A 223 -12.15 5.50 8.33
C ASN A 223 -13.16 5.84 7.23
N ALA A 224 -12.96 5.28 6.03
CA ALA A 224 -13.85 5.51 4.88
C ALA A 224 -15.24 4.90 5.13
N ALA A 225 -15.31 3.72 5.74
CA ALA A 225 -16.57 3.07 6.11
C ALA A 225 -17.33 3.88 7.17
N LEU A 226 -16.64 4.43 8.16
CA LEU A 226 -17.22 5.32 9.15
C LEU A 226 -17.72 6.61 8.49
N ALA A 227 -16.95 7.22 7.59
CA ALA A 227 -17.37 8.41 6.84
C ALA A 227 -18.64 8.15 6.00
N LEU A 228 -18.73 7.01 5.29
CA LEU A 228 -19.92 6.59 4.55
C LEU A 228 -21.14 6.31 5.44
N THR A 229 -20.91 5.90 6.68
CA THR A 229 -21.97 5.64 7.64
C THR A 229 -22.51 6.95 8.24
N LEU A 230 -21.63 7.90 8.52
CA LEU A 230 -21.99 9.22 9.05
C LEU A 230 -22.60 10.13 7.97
N ASP A 231 -22.09 10.08 6.73
CA ASP A 231 -22.66 10.80 5.59
C ASP A 231 -22.80 9.88 4.36
N PRO A 232 -24.01 9.40 4.06
CA PRO A 232 -24.25 8.55 2.88
C PRO A 232 -23.91 9.22 1.53
N ARG A 233 -23.75 10.56 1.49
CA ARG A 233 -23.36 11.31 0.29
C ARG A 233 -21.84 11.43 0.15
N PHE A 234 -21.08 11.06 1.16
CA PHE A 234 -19.61 11.16 1.14
C PHE A 234 -19.03 10.51 -0.13
N GLY A 235 -19.42 9.26 -0.43
CA GLY A 235 -18.92 8.55 -1.61
C GLY A 235 -19.31 9.20 -2.94
N ALA A 236 -20.49 9.85 -3.02
CA ALA A 236 -20.91 10.59 -4.22
C ALA A 236 -20.13 11.89 -4.42
N ASN A 237 -19.60 12.46 -3.35
CA ASN A 237 -18.82 13.70 -3.38
C ASN A 237 -17.33 13.47 -3.66
N LEU A 238 -16.85 12.23 -3.70
CA LEU A 238 -15.49 11.91 -4.12
C LEU A 238 -15.39 11.81 -5.65
N LYS A 239 -14.23 12.14 -6.19
CA LYS A 239 -13.91 11.92 -7.59
C LYS A 239 -13.80 10.43 -7.88
N GLU A 240 -13.00 9.73 -7.11
CA GLU A 240 -12.76 8.28 -7.20
C GLU A 240 -12.05 7.78 -5.92
N ILE A 241 -12.06 6.48 -5.72
CA ILE A 241 -11.34 5.78 -4.65
C ILE A 241 -10.39 4.76 -5.28
N PHE A 242 -9.15 4.74 -4.79
CA PHE A 242 -8.19 3.67 -5.04
C PHE A 242 -7.94 2.91 -3.74
N ILE A 243 -7.88 1.60 -3.80
CA ILE A 243 -7.75 0.71 -2.64
C ILE A 243 -6.57 -0.22 -2.85
N LEU A 244 -5.65 -0.30 -1.89
CA LEU A 244 -4.81 -1.47 -1.73
C LEU A 244 -5.56 -2.51 -0.90
N GLY A 245 -5.75 -3.70 -1.43
CA GLY A 245 -6.34 -4.78 -0.66
C GLY A 245 -7.10 -5.79 -1.48
N GLY A 246 -7.52 -6.83 -0.79
CA GLY A 246 -8.19 -7.95 -1.41
C GLY A 246 -7.30 -8.80 -2.30
N ASN A 247 -7.89 -9.73 -3.02
CA ASN A 247 -7.19 -10.72 -3.84
C ASN A 247 -7.98 -11.02 -5.13
N VAL A 248 -7.30 -11.57 -6.13
CA VAL A 248 -7.89 -11.95 -7.43
C VAL A 248 -7.95 -13.46 -7.60
N GLU A 249 -6.91 -14.17 -7.17
CA GLU A 249 -6.77 -15.61 -7.34
C GLU A 249 -7.28 -16.40 -6.11
N GLY A 250 -7.85 -15.71 -5.12
CA GLY A 250 -8.33 -16.32 -3.88
C GLY A 250 -7.20 -16.74 -2.94
N ARG A 251 -5.98 -16.23 -3.16
CA ARG A 251 -4.84 -16.40 -2.26
C ARG A 251 -4.79 -15.25 -1.28
N GLY A 252 -4.46 -15.53 -0.03
CA GLY A 252 -4.25 -14.52 0.98
C GLY A 252 -2.80 -14.47 1.47
N ASN A 253 -2.45 -13.38 2.14
CA ASN A 253 -1.16 -13.19 2.78
C ASN A 253 -1.21 -13.34 4.32
N VAL A 254 -2.40 -13.31 4.93
CA VAL A 254 -2.60 -13.49 6.39
C VAL A 254 -3.56 -14.62 6.73
N LEU A 255 -4.55 -14.90 5.89
CA LEU A 255 -5.35 -16.12 5.92
C LEU A 255 -5.22 -16.82 4.57
N PRO A 256 -5.51 -18.13 4.46
CA PRO A 256 -5.38 -18.82 3.17
C PRO A 256 -6.11 -18.14 2.00
N GLY A 257 -7.23 -17.48 2.27
CA GLY A 257 -8.04 -16.83 1.25
C GLY A 257 -8.23 -15.32 1.44
N ALA A 258 -7.52 -14.66 2.36
CA ALA A 258 -7.75 -13.23 2.62
C ALA A 258 -6.44 -12.43 2.75
N GLU A 259 -6.49 -11.23 2.21
CA GLU A 259 -5.44 -10.22 2.33
C GLU A 259 -5.61 -9.42 3.63
N TYR A 260 -4.53 -8.82 4.12
CA TYR A 260 -4.40 -8.19 5.43
C TYR A 260 -5.42 -7.06 5.67
N ASN A 261 -5.52 -6.06 4.81
CA ASN A 261 -6.41 -4.89 5.00
C ASN A 261 -7.88 -5.31 5.04
N PHE A 262 -8.26 -6.20 4.12
CA PHE A 262 -9.63 -6.75 4.06
C PHE A 262 -9.93 -7.73 5.19
N LYS A 263 -8.95 -8.52 5.65
CA LYS A 263 -9.10 -9.39 6.82
C LYS A 263 -9.18 -8.58 8.12
N THR A 264 -8.44 -7.48 8.23
CA THR A 264 -8.41 -6.66 9.43
C THR A 264 -9.76 -5.99 9.67
N ASP A 265 -10.43 -5.47 8.63
CA ASP A 265 -11.80 -4.96 8.75
C ASP A 265 -12.68 -5.34 7.55
N PRO A 266 -13.18 -6.59 7.48
CA PRO A 266 -14.02 -7.03 6.37
C PRO A 266 -15.34 -6.28 6.27
N GLU A 267 -15.91 -5.86 7.40
CA GLU A 267 -17.14 -5.08 7.46
C GLU A 267 -16.92 -3.69 6.84
N ALA A 268 -15.81 -3.05 7.14
CA ALA A 268 -15.45 -1.76 6.51
C ALA A 268 -15.25 -1.92 5.01
N ALA A 269 -14.53 -2.94 4.57
CA ALA A 269 -14.35 -3.24 3.15
C ALA A 269 -15.71 -3.46 2.45
N ASN A 270 -16.61 -4.23 3.05
CA ASN A 270 -17.96 -4.43 2.53
C ASN A 270 -18.76 -3.12 2.49
N VAL A 271 -18.70 -2.27 3.51
CA VAL A 271 -19.38 -0.97 3.52
C VAL A 271 -18.89 -0.09 2.38
N VAL A 272 -17.57 0.02 2.19
CA VAL A 272 -16.98 0.85 1.12
C VAL A 272 -17.40 0.33 -0.26
N LEU A 273 -17.26 -0.97 -0.53
CA LEU A 273 -17.57 -1.54 -1.84
C LEU A 273 -19.06 -1.48 -2.17
N THR A 274 -19.96 -1.51 -1.17
CA THR A 274 -21.41 -1.48 -1.39
C THR A 274 -22.01 -0.09 -1.38
N ARG A 275 -21.44 0.87 -0.60
CA ARG A 275 -22.06 2.19 -0.39
C ARG A 275 -21.35 3.35 -1.08
N ALA A 276 -20.05 3.25 -1.39
CA ALA A 276 -19.38 4.30 -2.15
C ALA A 276 -19.98 4.43 -3.56
N GLN A 277 -20.33 5.66 -3.96
CA GLN A 277 -21.05 5.94 -5.22
C GLN A 277 -20.11 6.45 -6.33
N CYS A 278 -18.86 6.77 -6.02
CA CYS A 278 -17.82 7.11 -6.98
C CYS A 278 -17.18 5.86 -7.61
N PRO A 279 -16.40 6.00 -8.70
CA PRO A 279 -15.59 4.91 -9.24
C PRO A 279 -14.61 4.36 -8.20
N ILE A 280 -14.45 3.04 -8.15
CA ILE A 280 -13.48 2.35 -7.30
C ILE A 280 -12.49 1.57 -8.16
N THR A 281 -11.21 1.69 -7.84
CA THR A 281 -10.14 0.88 -8.41
C THR A 281 -9.43 0.13 -7.29
N ILE A 282 -9.32 -1.20 -7.41
CA ILE A 282 -8.64 -2.08 -6.47
C ILE A 282 -7.30 -2.50 -7.07
N VAL A 283 -6.25 -2.37 -6.29
CA VAL A 283 -4.94 -2.99 -6.51
C VAL A 283 -4.88 -4.15 -5.53
N PRO A 284 -5.02 -5.40 -5.99
CA PRO A 284 -4.95 -6.57 -5.11
C PRO A 284 -3.50 -6.83 -4.70
N TRP A 285 -3.30 -7.45 -3.54
CA TRP A 285 -1.95 -7.75 -3.03
C TRP A 285 -1.15 -8.68 -3.99
N GLU A 286 -1.83 -9.52 -4.76
CA GLU A 286 -1.21 -10.44 -5.73
C GLU A 286 -0.62 -9.71 -6.97
N ALA A 287 -0.90 -8.41 -7.12
CA ALA A 287 -0.32 -7.57 -8.19
C ALA A 287 1.14 -7.18 -7.91
N GLU A 288 1.82 -7.90 -7.07
CA GLU A 288 3.17 -7.68 -6.56
C GLU A 288 4.20 -7.26 -7.62
N VAL A 289 4.94 -6.21 -7.31
CA VAL A 289 6.11 -5.79 -8.07
C VAL A 289 7.30 -5.74 -7.12
N TYR A 290 8.31 -6.54 -7.40
CA TYR A 290 9.57 -6.50 -6.67
C TYR A 290 10.43 -5.36 -7.21
N SER A 291 10.85 -4.44 -6.33
CA SER A 291 11.72 -3.33 -6.69
C SER A 291 13.09 -3.47 -6.03
N MET A 292 14.14 -3.18 -6.80
CA MET A 292 15.50 -3.04 -6.27
C MET A 292 15.73 -1.59 -5.85
N MET A 293 16.15 -1.37 -4.60
CA MET A 293 16.40 -0.03 -4.07
C MET A 293 17.68 0.59 -4.61
N THR A 294 17.66 1.91 -4.80
CA THR A 294 18.79 2.66 -5.38
C THR A 294 19.90 2.92 -4.37
N ARG A 295 21.15 3.12 -4.88
CA ARG A 295 22.37 3.44 -4.11
C ARG A 295 22.56 4.94 -3.87
N GLN A 296 21.57 5.80 -4.11
CA GLN A 296 21.71 7.23 -3.88
C GLN A 296 21.83 7.55 -2.38
N ASP A 297 22.60 8.59 -2.03
CA ASP A 297 22.81 9.01 -0.64
C ASP A 297 22.08 10.33 -0.33
N THR A 298 20.78 10.31 -0.43
CA THR A 298 19.86 11.39 -0.02
C THR A 298 19.27 11.09 1.36
N ALA A 299 18.66 12.09 2.01
CA ALA A 299 17.93 11.87 3.27
C ALA A 299 16.82 10.83 3.10
N LYS A 300 16.03 10.92 2.00
CA LYS A 300 14.99 9.96 1.65
C LYS A 300 15.55 8.56 1.48
N SER A 301 16.64 8.38 0.73
CA SER A 301 17.23 7.06 0.49
C SER A 301 17.81 6.42 1.74
N ARG A 302 18.40 7.22 2.66
CA ARG A 302 18.85 6.73 3.97
C ARG A 302 17.68 6.27 4.82
N PHE A 303 16.61 7.05 4.86
CA PHE A 303 15.38 6.69 5.57
C PHE A 303 14.78 5.40 5.00
N VAL A 304 14.56 5.33 3.68
CA VAL A 304 14.02 4.15 3.00
C VAL A 304 14.85 2.90 3.29
N ARG A 305 16.18 2.96 3.18
CA ARG A 305 17.06 1.82 3.51
C ARG A 305 16.95 1.38 4.96
N ALA A 306 16.78 2.33 5.88
CA ALA A 306 16.68 1.99 7.31
C ALA A 306 15.37 1.25 7.61
N ILE A 307 14.22 1.80 7.18
CA ILE A 307 12.90 1.23 7.47
C ILE A 307 12.66 -0.13 6.78
N THR A 308 13.18 -0.31 5.55
CA THR A 308 12.97 -1.55 4.78
C THR A 308 13.87 -2.70 5.21
N ARG A 309 14.91 -2.43 6.00
CA ARG A 309 15.88 -3.47 6.43
C ARG A 309 15.23 -4.62 7.18
N PHE A 310 14.25 -4.33 8.02
CA PHE A 310 13.54 -5.33 8.81
C PHE A 310 12.72 -6.26 7.91
N SER A 311 11.91 -5.71 7.04
CA SER A 311 11.06 -6.46 6.10
C SER A 311 11.88 -7.24 5.06
N LEU A 312 13.03 -6.72 4.62
CA LEU A 312 13.98 -7.47 3.77
C LEU A 312 14.45 -8.76 4.45
N GLY A 313 14.68 -8.76 5.76
CA GLY A 313 15.00 -9.96 6.51
C GLY A 313 13.87 -11.00 6.55
N TYR A 314 12.63 -10.58 6.39
CA TYR A 314 11.47 -11.46 6.24
C TYR A 314 11.49 -12.16 4.86
N TYR A 315 11.73 -11.41 3.79
CA TYR A 315 11.81 -11.95 2.42
C TYR A 315 12.99 -12.89 2.22
N ASP A 316 14.15 -12.59 2.79
CA ASP A 316 15.31 -13.50 2.75
C ASP A 316 14.99 -14.88 3.34
N LYS A 317 14.18 -14.93 4.40
CA LYS A 317 13.74 -16.20 5.02
C LYS A 317 12.73 -16.96 4.17
N SER A 318 11.88 -16.25 3.42
CA SER A 318 10.88 -16.84 2.52
C SER A 318 11.46 -17.27 1.17
N GLY A 319 12.71 -16.91 0.84
CA GLY A 319 13.35 -17.21 -0.44
C GLY A 319 12.91 -16.30 -1.59
N SER A 320 12.24 -15.20 -1.30
CA SER A 320 11.84 -14.20 -2.29
C SER A 320 13.04 -13.36 -2.75
N SER A 321 13.05 -12.95 -4.02
CA SER A 321 14.18 -12.25 -4.64
C SER A 321 13.99 -10.74 -4.73
N GLY A 322 13.21 -10.11 -3.86
CA GLY A 322 12.96 -8.66 -3.92
C GLY A 322 12.11 -8.17 -2.76
N TYR A 323 11.85 -6.86 -2.74
CA TYR A 323 10.98 -6.17 -1.80
C TYR A 323 9.63 -5.86 -2.45
N GLU A 324 8.54 -6.23 -1.81
CA GLU A 324 7.19 -5.93 -2.24
C GLU A 324 6.83 -4.47 -1.92
N VAL A 325 6.21 -3.78 -2.87
CA VAL A 325 5.88 -2.35 -2.75
C VAL A 325 4.37 -2.13 -2.93
N GLY A 326 3.57 -2.85 -2.15
CA GLY A 326 2.11 -2.88 -2.27
C GLY A 326 1.47 -1.49 -2.42
N ASP A 327 1.52 -0.67 -1.40
CA ASP A 327 0.91 0.67 -1.37
C ASP A 327 1.44 1.62 -2.43
N ALA A 328 2.75 1.56 -2.71
CA ALA A 328 3.35 2.39 -3.75
C ALA A 328 2.81 2.05 -5.15
N LEU A 329 2.28 0.84 -5.39
CA LEU A 329 1.59 0.49 -6.64
C LEU A 329 0.28 1.27 -6.81
N VAL A 330 -0.46 1.49 -5.73
CA VAL A 330 -1.68 2.31 -5.77
C VAL A 330 -1.33 3.73 -6.19
N VAL A 331 -0.33 4.32 -5.56
CA VAL A 331 0.16 5.66 -5.90
C VAL A 331 0.63 5.70 -7.36
N ALA A 332 1.40 4.72 -7.80
CA ALA A 332 1.86 4.63 -9.19
C ALA A 332 0.68 4.53 -10.18
N ALA A 333 -0.34 3.72 -9.88
CA ALA A 333 -1.54 3.59 -10.70
C ALA A 333 -2.37 4.88 -10.77
N VAL A 334 -2.39 5.67 -9.70
CA VAL A 334 -3.04 7.00 -9.68
C VAL A 334 -2.26 8.01 -10.52
N LEU A 335 -0.94 8.04 -10.37
CA LEU A 335 -0.08 9.08 -10.96
C LEU A 335 0.30 8.82 -12.43
N ALA A 336 0.26 7.57 -12.86
CA ALA A 336 0.64 7.19 -14.22
C ALA A 336 -0.22 6.01 -14.76
N PRO A 337 -1.57 6.12 -14.75
CA PRO A 337 -2.48 5.01 -15.01
C PRO A 337 -2.20 4.34 -16.36
N ASP A 338 -2.02 5.11 -17.42
CA ASP A 338 -1.85 4.60 -18.79
C ASP A 338 -0.50 3.90 -19.02
N SER A 339 0.49 4.16 -18.19
CA SER A 339 1.84 3.61 -18.35
C SER A 339 2.20 2.54 -17.34
N VAL A 340 1.49 2.47 -16.22
CA VAL A 340 1.80 1.61 -15.06
C VAL A 340 0.87 0.41 -15.00
N ALA A 341 -0.44 0.60 -15.11
CA ALA A 341 -1.41 -0.50 -15.13
C ALA A 341 -1.42 -1.13 -16.53
N SER A 342 -0.84 -2.31 -16.69
CA SER A 342 -0.79 -3.02 -17.98
C SER A 342 -2.04 -3.85 -18.28
N ALA A 343 -2.82 -4.20 -17.24
CA ALA A 343 -4.14 -4.81 -17.39
C ALA A 343 -5.06 -4.34 -16.26
N LEU A 344 -6.30 -3.99 -16.66
CA LEU A 344 -7.35 -3.52 -15.78
C LEU A 344 -8.66 -4.14 -16.21
N GLU A 345 -9.38 -4.74 -15.27
CA GLU A 345 -10.64 -5.43 -15.53
C GLU A 345 -11.77 -4.86 -14.67
N GLU A 346 -12.96 -4.75 -15.26
CA GLU A 346 -14.17 -4.44 -14.50
C GLU A 346 -14.79 -5.72 -13.96
N ARG A 347 -15.03 -5.78 -12.64
CA ARG A 347 -15.59 -6.95 -11.98
C ARG A 347 -16.66 -6.56 -10.97
N ARG A 348 -17.68 -7.42 -10.82
CA ARG A 348 -18.55 -7.39 -9.64
C ARG A 348 -17.85 -8.15 -8.54
N VAL A 349 -17.78 -7.55 -7.36
CA VAL A 349 -17.06 -8.12 -6.22
C VAL A 349 -17.90 -8.01 -4.95
N ALA A 350 -17.66 -8.91 -4.02
CA ALA A 350 -18.20 -8.88 -2.66
C ALA A 350 -17.09 -9.26 -1.68
N VAL A 351 -17.27 -8.92 -0.40
CA VAL A 351 -16.37 -9.33 0.68
C VAL A 351 -16.99 -10.49 1.42
N GLU A 352 -16.24 -11.57 1.61
CA GLU A 352 -16.64 -12.69 2.46
C GLU A 352 -16.56 -12.28 3.94
N LEU A 353 -17.72 -12.20 4.59
CA LEU A 353 -17.82 -11.79 6.00
C LEU A 353 -17.83 -12.96 7.00
N GLY A 354 -17.96 -14.19 6.50
CA GLY A 354 -17.93 -15.41 7.28
C GLY A 354 -16.68 -16.26 7.01
N GLY A 355 -16.69 -17.49 7.49
CA GLY A 355 -15.65 -18.48 7.21
C GLY A 355 -14.38 -18.32 8.06
N THR A 356 -13.71 -19.46 8.28
CA THR A 356 -12.50 -19.51 9.12
C THR A 356 -11.24 -19.12 8.35
N HIS A 357 -11.21 -19.41 7.04
CA HIS A 357 -10.01 -19.25 6.20
C HIS A 357 -10.18 -18.20 5.09
N THR A 358 -11.40 -17.68 4.94
CA THR A 358 -11.80 -16.81 3.81
C THR A 358 -12.44 -15.49 4.25
N ARG A 359 -12.62 -15.26 5.56
CA ARG A 359 -13.13 -13.99 6.08
C ARG A 359 -12.23 -12.85 5.63
N GLY A 360 -12.80 -11.87 4.89
CA GLY A 360 -12.07 -10.79 4.24
C GLY A 360 -11.65 -11.09 2.79
N GLN A 361 -11.95 -12.28 2.25
CA GLN A 361 -11.68 -12.59 0.84
C GLN A 361 -12.48 -11.68 -0.08
N LEU A 362 -11.85 -11.14 -1.12
CA LEU A 362 -12.53 -10.47 -2.22
C LEU A 362 -13.05 -11.50 -3.20
N VAL A 363 -14.37 -11.72 -3.19
CA VAL A 363 -15.05 -12.68 -4.05
C VAL A 363 -15.42 -12.03 -5.38
N HIS A 364 -15.10 -12.68 -6.48
CA HIS A 364 -15.31 -12.19 -7.83
C HIS A 364 -16.44 -12.93 -8.54
N ALA A 365 -17.34 -12.19 -9.20
CA ALA A 365 -18.31 -12.77 -10.12
C ALA A 365 -17.67 -13.00 -11.50
N TRP A 366 -17.41 -14.26 -11.84
CA TRP A 366 -16.83 -14.66 -13.13
C TRP A 366 -17.85 -14.64 -14.27
N THR A 367 -19.14 -14.65 -13.95
CA THR A 367 -20.25 -14.50 -14.90
C THR A 367 -21.25 -13.47 -14.40
N THR A 368 -22.09 -12.96 -15.29
CA THR A 368 -23.10 -11.94 -14.96
C THR A 368 -24.17 -12.43 -14.01
N ASP A 369 -24.38 -13.75 -13.90
CA ASP A 369 -25.40 -14.36 -13.05
C ASP A 369 -24.93 -14.56 -11.60
N LEU A 370 -23.63 -14.48 -11.36
CA LEU A 370 -23.06 -14.52 -10.02
C LEU A 370 -23.16 -13.13 -9.38
N LEU A 371 -23.39 -13.10 -8.08
CA LEU A 371 -23.60 -11.88 -7.30
C LEU A 371 -24.71 -10.97 -7.89
N PRO A 372 -25.94 -11.48 -8.10
CA PRO A 372 -27.02 -10.75 -8.80
C PRO A 372 -27.44 -9.47 -8.07
N ASP A 373 -27.24 -9.41 -6.75
CA ASP A 373 -27.57 -8.26 -5.90
C ASP A 373 -26.51 -7.16 -5.96
N VAL A 374 -25.29 -7.46 -6.43
CA VAL A 374 -24.24 -6.49 -6.64
C VAL A 374 -24.44 -5.78 -7.97
N LYS A 375 -24.93 -4.54 -7.92
CA LYS A 375 -25.28 -3.76 -9.14
C LYS A 375 -24.11 -3.00 -9.74
N ARG A 376 -23.02 -2.82 -8.98
CA ARG A 376 -21.87 -2.02 -9.38
C ARG A 376 -20.67 -2.90 -9.71
N THR A 377 -19.87 -2.42 -10.65
CA THR A 377 -18.54 -2.96 -10.91
C THR A 377 -17.48 -2.09 -10.24
N VAL A 378 -16.35 -2.72 -9.94
CA VAL A 378 -15.11 -2.05 -9.57
C VAL A 378 -14.06 -2.37 -10.63
N ARG A 379 -13.09 -1.48 -10.79
CA ARG A 379 -11.91 -1.74 -11.61
C ARG A 379 -10.89 -2.48 -10.77
N VAL A 380 -10.32 -3.55 -11.28
CA VAL A 380 -9.27 -4.34 -10.61
C VAL A 380 -8.05 -4.32 -11.50
N VAL A 381 -6.92 -3.87 -10.97
CA VAL A 381 -5.63 -3.92 -11.66
C VAL A 381 -5.09 -5.34 -11.55
N THR A 382 -4.97 -6.03 -12.67
CA THR A 382 -4.53 -7.44 -12.70
C THR A 382 -3.09 -7.61 -13.14
N SER A 383 -2.46 -6.55 -13.64
CA SER A 383 -1.05 -6.58 -14.04
C SER A 383 -0.44 -5.18 -14.08
N PHE A 384 0.86 -5.09 -13.78
CA PHE A 384 1.66 -3.87 -13.83
C PHE A 384 2.82 -3.97 -14.82
N ASN A 385 3.18 -2.84 -15.41
CA ASN A 385 4.45 -2.66 -16.13
C ASN A 385 5.56 -2.47 -15.08
N LYS A 386 6.32 -3.53 -14.84
CA LYS A 386 7.34 -3.59 -13.78
C LYS A 386 8.48 -2.60 -14.01
N GLU A 387 8.90 -2.42 -15.27
CA GLU A 387 9.94 -1.47 -15.64
C GLU A 387 9.51 -0.04 -15.30
N ARG A 388 8.28 0.31 -15.65
CA ARG A 388 7.74 1.64 -15.40
C ARG A 388 7.53 1.92 -13.92
N VAL A 389 7.05 0.95 -13.16
CA VAL A 389 6.97 1.04 -11.70
C VAL A 389 8.36 1.26 -11.09
N SER A 390 9.34 0.48 -11.50
CA SER A 390 10.72 0.61 -11.01
C SER A 390 11.31 2.00 -11.31
N GLU A 391 11.06 2.57 -12.48
CA GLU A 391 11.47 3.94 -12.82
C GLU A 391 10.85 4.98 -11.88
N LEU A 392 9.56 4.85 -11.56
CA LEU A 392 8.88 5.77 -10.63
C LEU A 392 9.44 5.66 -9.22
N LEU A 393 9.64 4.42 -8.73
CA LEU A 393 10.23 4.16 -7.41
C LEU A 393 11.67 4.68 -7.30
N MET A 394 12.47 4.58 -8.36
CA MET A 394 13.82 5.18 -8.36
C MET A 394 13.79 6.70 -8.25
N ARG A 395 12.76 7.36 -8.76
CA ARG A 395 12.61 8.82 -8.69
C ARG A 395 12.20 9.33 -7.30
N MET A 396 11.58 8.50 -6.46
CA MET A 396 11.11 8.93 -5.14
C MET A 396 12.25 9.27 -4.18
N VAL A 397 13.45 8.74 -4.39
CA VAL A 397 14.62 8.91 -3.50
C VAL A 397 15.65 9.92 -4.00
N VAL A 398 15.37 10.58 -5.09
CA VAL A 398 16.23 11.65 -5.66
C VAL A 398 16.10 12.97 -4.91
#